data_548573f1c6afb5cdf2c21a026426cf29
#
_entry.id   548573f1c6afb5cdf2c21a026426cf29
#
_cell.length_a   1.000
_cell.length_b   1.000
_cell.length_c   1.000
_cell.angle_alpha   90.00
_cell.angle_beta   90.00
_cell.angle_gamma   90.00
#
_symmetry.space_group_name_H-M   'P 1'
#
loop_
_entity.id
_entity.type
_entity.pdbx_description
1 polymer ?
#
loop_
_entity_poly.entity_id
_entity_poly.type
_entity_poly.pdbx_seq_one_letter_code
_entity_poly.pdbx_strand_id
1 'polypeptide(L)'
;MSEQARTSGVTVRHEPGESRWAAYDGPELAGVAVYELADDPARVVFTHTVVRDGFEGRGVGSALARAALDELRAAGERRVEPQCPFIAGWIGKHPDYADLVV
;
A
#
# COMPACT_ATOMS: atom_id res chain seq x y z
N MET A 1 -17.77 -13.12 -0.04
CA MET A 1 -16.97 -12.51 -0.97
C MET A 1 -15.81 -11.77 -0.34
N SER A 2 -14.70 -11.79 -0.98
CA SER A 2 -13.50 -11.24 -0.41
C SER A 2 -13.52 -9.72 -0.40
N GLU A 3 -13.06 -9.16 0.69
CA GLU A 3 -12.88 -7.72 0.83
C GLU A 3 -11.52 -7.27 0.35
N GLN A 4 -10.69 -8.19 -0.08
CA GLN A 4 -9.30 -7.89 -0.39
C GLN A 4 -9.17 -7.50 -1.85
N ALA A 5 -8.31 -6.50 -2.11
CA ALA A 5 -7.99 -6.12 -3.47
C ALA A 5 -7.22 -7.26 -4.14
N ARG A 6 -7.51 -7.49 -5.42
CA ARG A 6 -6.86 -8.55 -6.16
C ARG A 6 -6.36 -8.00 -7.49
N THR A 7 -5.06 -7.85 -7.58
CA THR A 7 -4.38 -7.24 -8.73
C THR A 7 -3.15 -8.06 -9.05
N SER A 8 -2.88 -8.29 -10.34
CA SER A 8 -1.67 -8.97 -10.80
C SER A 8 -1.49 -10.35 -10.17
N GLY A 9 -2.60 -11.03 -9.89
CA GLY A 9 -2.54 -12.38 -9.36
C GLY A 9 -2.23 -12.48 -7.87
N VAL A 10 -2.14 -11.34 -7.19
CA VAL A 10 -1.90 -11.34 -5.74
C VAL A 10 -3.11 -10.79 -5.01
N THR A 11 -3.21 -11.15 -3.74
CA THR A 11 -4.22 -10.64 -2.83
C THR A 11 -3.53 -9.76 -1.80
N VAL A 12 -4.03 -8.54 -1.60
CA VAL A 12 -3.43 -7.61 -0.65
C VAL A 12 -4.28 -7.55 0.59
N ARG A 13 -3.62 -7.64 1.75
CA ARG A 13 -4.28 -7.54 3.04
C ARG A 13 -3.64 -6.46 3.88
N HIS A 14 -4.46 -5.74 4.64
CA HIS A 14 -3.95 -4.84 5.65
C HIS A 14 -3.65 -5.65 6.91
N GLU A 15 -2.44 -5.51 7.41
CA GLU A 15 -1.99 -6.22 8.62
C GLU A 15 -1.54 -5.19 9.65
N PRO A 16 -2.48 -4.57 10.37
CA PRO A 16 -2.13 -3.47 11.28
C PRO A 16 -1.23 -3.89 12.43
N GLY A 17 -1.29 -5.14 12.86
CA GLY A 17 -0.37 -5.63 13.88
C GLY A 17 1.07 -5.62 13.45
N GLU A 18 1.32 -5.63 12.14
CA GLU A 18 2.66 -5.57 11.56
C GLU A 18 2.96 -4.21 10.94
N SER A 19 2.01 -3.28 11.02
CA SER A 19 2.12 -1.94 10.41
C SER A 19 2.46 -2.03 8.94
N ARG A 20 1.67 -2.80 8.19
CA ARG A 20 1.93 -2.99 6.77
C ARG A 20 0.68 -3.42 6.02
N TRP A 21 0.71 -3.22 4.70
CA TRP A 21 -0.12 -3.97 3.76
C TRP A 21 0.77 -5.04 3.16
N ALA A 22 0.25 -6.24 3.00
CA ALA A 22 1.02 -7.37 2.50
C ALA A 22 0.32 -7.98 1.30
N ALA A 23 1.11 -8.33 0.28
CA ALA A 23 0.60 -8.97 -0.92
C ALA A 23 0.98 -10.46 -0.87
N TYR A 24 0.01 -11.31 -1.17
CA TYR A 24 0.19 -12.76 -1.13
C TYR A 24 -0.15 -13.37 -2.49
N ASP A 25 0.69 -14.30 -2.92
CA ASP A 25 0.41 -15.18 -4.04
C ASP A 25 0.05 -16.54 -3.43
N GLY A 26 -1.28 -16.79 -3.27
CA GLY A 26 -1.70 -17.93 -2.49
C GLY A 26 -1.20 -17.77 -1.06
N PRO A 27 -0.47 -18.77 -0.52
CA PRO A 27 0.06 -18.68 0.84
C PRO A 27 1.40 -17.94 0.92
N GLU A 28 1.98 -17.57 -0.22
CA GLU A 28 3.34 -17.06 -0.26
C GLU A 28 3.35 -15.54 -0.23
N LEU A 29 4.14 -14.97 0.67
CA LEU A 29 4.29 -13.53 0.75
C LEU A 29 5.08 -13.01 -0.45
N ALA A 30 4.49 -12.11 -1.21
CA ALA A 30 5.11 -11.56 -2.41
C ALA A 30 5.74 -10.19 -2.17
N GLY A 31 5.20 -9.42 -1.24
CA GLY A 31 5.73 -8.09 -0.96
C GLY A 31 4.97 -7.39 0.15
N VAL A 32 5.50 -6.28 0.60
CA VAL A 32 4.89 -5.49 1.68
C VAL A 32 5.06 -3.99 1.43
N ALA A 33 4.10 -3.22 1.94
CA ALA A 33 4.23 -1.77 2.05
C ALA A 33 4.14 -1.44 3.54
N VAL A 34 5.24 -0.97 4.09
CA VAL A 34 5.39 -0.73 5.53
C VAL A 34 5.12 0.73 5.83
N TYR A 35 4.45 0.96 6.95
CA TYR A 35 4.11 2.32 7.34
C TYR A 35 4.30 2.53 8.84
N GLU A 36 4.24 3.80 9.23
CA GLU A 36 4.15 4.23 10.62
C GLU A 36 2.96 5.16 10.73
N LEU A 37 2.37 5.23 11.91
CA LEU A 37 1.25 6.12 12.15
C LEU A 37 1.73 7.36 12.88
N ALA A 38 1.29 8.52 12.40
CA ALA A 38 1.51 9.80 13.08
C ALA A 38 0.14 10.35 13.45
N ASP A 39 0.00 10.82 14.67
CA ASP A 39 -1.30 11.22 15.18
C ASP A 39 -1.59 12.72 15.08
N ASP A 40 -0.59 13.53 14.88
CA ASP A 40 -0.77 14.98 14.86
C ASP A 40 -0.01 15.60 13.69
N PRO A 41 -0.62 15.81 12.54
CA PRO A 41 -1.97 15.39 12.18
C PRO A 41 -2.05 13.90 11.90
N ALA A 42 -3.25 13.35 11.96
CA ALA A 42 -3.43 11.93 11.70
C ALA A 42 -3.00 11.59 10.29
N ARG A 43 -2.02 10.70 10.15
CA ARG A 43 -1.55 10.29 8.84
C ARG A 43 -0.84 8.96 8.89
N VAL A 44 -0.80 8.32 7.74
CA VAL A 44 -0.05 7.09 7.49
C VAL A 44 1.22 7.48 6.76
N VAL A 45 2.37 7.19 7.35
CA VAL A 45 3.67 7.51 6.77
C VAL A 45 4.22 6.25 6.13
N PHE A 46 4.17 6.16 4.82
CA PHE A 46 4.75 5.00 4.12
C PHE A 46 6.25 5.14 4.06
N THR A 47 6.95 4.16 4.63
CA THR A 47 8.41 4.23 4.76
C THR A 47 9.13 3.30 3.79
N HIS A 48 8.59 2.12 3.53
CA HIS A 48 9.25 1.11 2.69
C HIS A 48 8.24 0.33 1.89
N THR A 49 8.61 -0.02 0.65
CA THR A 49 7.90 -0.98 -0.16
C THR A 49 8.92 -1.99 -0.62
N VAL A 50 8.67 -3.27 -0.35
CA VAL A 50 9.59 -4.34 -0.69
C VAL A 50 8.84 -5.39 -1.49
N VAL A 51 9.37 -5.75 -2.65
CA VAL A 51 8.87 -6.87 -3.46
C VAL A 51 9.90 -7.98 -3.35
N ARG A 52 9.47 -9.17 -2.95
CA ARG A 52 10.38 -10.27 -2.72
C ARG A 52 10.93 -10.82 -4.01
N ASP A 53 12.11 -11.44 -3.93
CA ASP A 53 12.75 -12.07 -5.07
C ASP A 53 11.81 -13.07 -5.71
N GLY A 54 11.78 -13.08 -7.03
CA GLY A 54 10.90 -13.95 -7.78
C GLY A 54 9.56 -13.33 -8.11
N PHE A 55 9.24 -12.18 -7.51
CA PHE A 55 7.95 -11.53 -7.76
C PHE A 55 8.10 -10.19 -8.49
N GLU A 56 9.31 -9.81 -8.85
CA GLU A 56 9.55 -8.57 -9.59
C GLU A 56 8.89 -8.67 -10.97
N GLY A 57 8.45 -7.52 -11.46
CA GLY A 57 7.86 -7.44 -12.79
C GLY A 57 6.43 -7.95 -12.88
N ARG A 58 5.81 -8.26 -11.75
CA ARG A 58 4.45 -8.79 -11.73
C ARG A 58 3.43 -7.80 -11.19
N GLY A 59 3.84 -6.55 -10.99
CA GLY A 59 2.92 -5.51 -10.54
C GLY A 59 2.58 -5.57 -9.05
N VAL A 60 3.39 -6.25 -8.25
CA VAL A 60 3.12 -6.42 -6.82
C VAL A 60 3.14 -5.07 -6.09
N GLY A 61 4.14 -4.23 -6.39
CA GLY A 61 4.23 -2.91 -5.77
C GLY A 61 3.02 -2.05 -6.09
N SER A 62 2.57 -2.08 -7.34
CA SER A 62 1.40 -1.34 -7.78
C SER A 62 0.13 -1.84 -7.08
N ALA A 63 0.01 -3.15 -6.92
CA ALA A 63 -1.13 -3.74 -6.21
C ALA A 63 -1.16 -3.27 -4.76
N LEU A 64 0.02 -3.25 -4.12
CA LEU A 64 0.13 -2.77 -2.74
C LEU A 64 -0.28 -1.30 -2.63
N ALA A 65 0.25 -0.46 -3.52
CA ALA A 65 -0.05 0.97 -3.48
C ALA A 65 -1.54 1.22 -3.69
N ARG A 66 -2.13 0.59 -4.70
CA ARG A 66 -3.55 0.81 -5.01
C ARG A 66 -4.44 0.35 -3.87
N ALA A 67 -4.19 -0.86 -3.36
CA ALA A 67 -5.03 -1.41 -2.30
C ALA A 67 -4.94 -0.57 -1.03
N ALA A 68 -3.73 -0.18 -0.64
CA ALA A 68 -3.54 0.60 0.57
C ALA A 68 -4.21 1.97 0.45
N LEU A 69 -4.01 2.65 -0.67
CA LEU A 69 -4.55 3.99 -0.86
C LEU A 69 -6.07 3.96 -1.00
N ASP A 70 -6.63 2.94 -1.68
CA ASP A 70 -8.08 2.80 -1.78
C ASP A 70 -8.70 2.57 -0.41
N GLU A 71 -8.07 1.76 0.41
CA GLU A 71 -8.57 1.48 1.74
C GLU A 71 -8.53 2.71 2.64
N LEU A 72 -7.44 3.47 2.55
CA LEU A 72 -7.31 4.71 3.30
C LEU A 72 -8.35 5.75 2.86
N ARG A 73 -8.60 5.82 1.56
CA ARG A 73 -9.63 6.72 1.04
C ARG A 73 -11.01 6.33 1.58
N ALA A 74 -11.31 5.04 1.59
CA ALA A 74 -12.61 4.56 2.07
C ALA A 74 -12.79 4.83 3.56
N ALA A 75 -11.72 4.72 4.34
CA ALA A 75 -11.79 4.98 5.77
C ALA A 75 -11.95 6.47 6.08
N GLY A 76 -11.29 7.33 5.31
CA GLY A 76 -11.43 8.77 5.43
C GLY A 76 -10.88 9.40 6.69
N GLU A 77 -10.06 8.66 7.44
CA GLU A 77 -9.60 9.12 8.76
C GLU A 77 -8.19 9.66 8.78
N ARG A 78 -7.39 9.32 7.78
CA ARG A 78 -5.97 9.69 7.77
C ARG A 78 -5.54 10.14 6.39
N ARG A 79 -4.53 10.99 6.40
CA ARG A 79 -3.85 11.42 5.18
C ARG A 79 -2.60 10.58 4.99
N VAL A 80 -1.98 10.73 3.85
CA VAL A 80 -0.82 9.92 3.47
C VAL A 80 0.41 10.82 3.37
N GLU A 81 1.50 10.36 3.99
CA GLU A 81 2.81 10.99 3.82
C GLU A 81 3.72 9.95 3.17
N PRO A 82 3.99 10.08 1.86
CA PRO A 82 4.77 9.06 1.16
C PRO A 82 6.26 9.35 1.23
N GLN A 83 6.91 8.89 2.29
CA GLN A 83 8.37 8.98 2.38
C GLN A 83 9.05 7.92 1.53
N CYS A 84 8.34 6.82 1.25
CA CYS A 84 8.84 5.77 0.37
C CYS A 84 8.84 6.27 -1.07
N PRO A 85 10.00 6.25 -1.76
CA PRO A 85 10.06 6.73 -3.15
C PRO A 85 9.11 6.00 -4.09
N PHE A 86 8.90 4.71 -3.87
CA PHE A 86 8.00 3.95 -4.74
C PHE A 86 6.56 4.48 -4.63
N ILE A 87 6.07 4.65 -3.40
CA ILE A 87 4.69 5.12 -3.20
C ILE A 87 4.54 6.55 -3.72
N ALA A 88 5.52 7.41 -3.44
CA ALA A 88 5.48 8.79 -3.94
C ALA A 88 5.43 8.82 -5.47
N GLY A 89 6.27 8.02 -6.12
CA GLY A 89 6.28 7.96 -7.58
C GLY A 89 5.00 7.38 -8.14
N TRP A 90 4.45 6.38 -7.48
CA TRP A 90 3.19 5.77 -7.90
C TRP A 90 2.06 6.80 -7.88
N ILE A 91 1.96 7.59 -6.80
CA ILE A 91 0.96 8.64 -6.69
C ILE A 91 1.15 9.68 -7.80
N GLY A 92 2.41 10.02 -8.11
CA GLY A 92 2.71 10.95 -9.18
C GLY A 92 2.17 10.51 -10.53
N LYS A 93 2.10 9.19 -10.76
CA LYS A 93 1.56 8.64 -11.99
C LYS A 93 0.06 8.36 -11.91
N HIS A 94 -0.54 8.53 -10.74
CA HIS A 94 -1.96 8.27 -10.54
C HIS A 94 -2.56 9.46 -9.80
N PRO A 95 -2.77 10.59 -10.51
CA PRO A 95 -3.15 11.86 -9.85
C PRO A 95 -4.49 11.83 -9.15
N ASP A 96 -5.34 10.84 -9.41
CA ASP A 96 -6.60 10.70 -8.67
C ASP A 96 -6.36 10.35 -7.18
N TYR A 97 -5.14 10.02 -6.80
CA TYR A 97 -4.80 9.78 -5.39
C TYR A 97 -4.08 10.96 -4.74
N ALA A 98 -3.82 12.02 -5.49
CA ALA A 98 -3.04 13.15 -4.98
C ALA A 98 -3.73 13.84 -3.81
N ASP A 99 -5.06 13.81 -3.75
CA ASP A 99 -5.80 14.46 -2.68
C ASP A 99 -5.63 13.78 -1.32
N LEU A 100 -5.09 12.56 -1.28
CA LEU A 100 -4.80 11.87 -0.02
C LEU A 100 -3.53 12.39 0.62
N VAL A 101 -2.64 12.99 -0.14
CA VAL A 101 -1.30 13.37 0.33
C VAL A 101 -1.39 14.65 1.17
N VAL A 102 -0.65 14.64 2.29
CA VAL A 102 -0.56 15.82 3.17
C VAL A 102 0.18 16.95 2.51
#